data_f275a4fc96f54dd8ba28ebe10c47976c
#
_entry.id   f275a4fc96f54dd8ba28ebe10c47976c
#
_cell.length_a   1.000
_cell.length_b   1.000
_cell.length_c   1.000
_cell.angle_alpha   90.00
_cell.angle_beta   90.00
_cell.angle_gamma   90.00
#
_symmetry.space_group_name_H-M   'P 1'
#
loop_
_entity.id
_entity.type
_entity.pdbx_description
1 polymer ?
#
loop_
_entity_poly.entity_id
_entity_poly.type
_entity_poly.pdbx_seq_one_letter_code
_entity_poly.pdbx_strand_id
1 'polypeptide(L)'
;LVAMSYDKDVILNALQRTGAVEVKLHADTENTVALPAGGEELRAYLASVEAALSVLSTEVENYNKNNNIKSGLLKDGFDVSYSDFMSARDKKAETDALVARINALADEKNTLTNAVFKTQRTLAVARIYSCVNLPLNAFRDTLHTRAKLGVLPATSRDAFIEAAESLPLTAYEILASDAESTLLYVAAHKDEAAAVEAVLSDCGFTPCPFEGEKSGKEIYASLKEEAGAQLRALKANEYAMYELNAYIRPLKIYC
;
A
#
# COMPACT_ATOMS: atom_id res chain seq x y z
N LEU A 1 -4.13 -38.24 -39.73
CA LEU A 1 -5.17 -37.54 -40.48
C LEU A 1 -4.46 -36.53 -41.39
N VAL A 2 -4.70 -36.57 -42.68
CA VAL A 2 -4.16 -35.61 -43.66
C VAL A 2 -5.33 -34.81 -44.18
N ALA A 3 -5.25 -33.50 -44.14
CA ALA A 3 -6.32 -32.61 -44.56
C ALA A 3 -5.75 -31.38 -45.30
N MET A 4 -6.58 -30.74 -46.09
CA MET A 4 -6.21 -29.50 -46.76
C MET A 4 -6.11 -28.36 -45.75
N SER A 5 -5.22 -27.39 -45.96
CA SER A 5 -4.97 -26.30 -45.03
C SER A 5 -6.22 -25.44 -44.75
N TYR A 6 -7.13 -25.31 -45.70
CA TYR A 6 -8.38 -24.57 -45.56
C TYR A 6 -9.42 -25.25 -44.65
N ASP A 7 -9.31 -26.60 -44.46
CA ASP A 7 -10.20 -27.36 -43.56
C ASP A 7 -9.67 -27.48 -42.13
N LYS A 8 -8.46 -26.95 -41.87
CA LYS A 8 -7.75 -27.09 -40.59
C LYS A 8 -8.61 -26.71 -39.39
N ASP A 9 -9.21 -25.54 -39.42
CA ASP A 9 -9.98 -25.03 -38.29
C ASP A 9 -11.26 -25.82 -38.07
N VAL A 10 -11.92 -26.26 -39.12
CA VAL A 10 -13.12 -27.11 -39.06
C VAL A 10 -12.79 -28.46 -38.44
N ILE A 11 -11.68 -29.06 -38.85
CA ILE A 11 -11.24 -30.37 -38.34
C ILE A 11 -10.77 -30.26 -36.90
N LEU A 12 -9.98 -29.25 -36.56
CA LEU A 12 -9.54 -29.02 -35.17
C LEU A 12 -10.71 -28.80 -34.24
N ASN A 13 -11.69 -28.01 -34.63
CA ASN A 13 -12.93 -27.82 -33.86
C ASN A 13 -13.73 -29.10 -33.69
N ALA A 14 -13.80 -29.93 -34.73
CA ALA A 14 -14.50 -31.22 -34.65
C ALA A 14 -13.76 -32.20 -33.72
N LEU A 15 -12.42 -32.26 -33.77
CA LEU A 15 -11.61 -33.07 -32.87
C LEU A 15 -11.70 -32.60 -31.41
N GLN A 16 -11.67 -31.30 -31.20
CA GLN A 16 -11.83 -30.71 -29.85
C GLN A 16 -13.20 -31.07 -29.23
N ARG A 17 -14.28 -31.11 -30.05
CA ARG A 17 -15.61 -31.51 -29.58
C ARG A 17 -15.67 -32.96 -29.11
N THR A 18 -14.88 -33.85 -29.66
CA THR A 18 -14.86 -35.25 -29.24
C THR A 18 -14.24 -35.47 -27.88
N GLY A 19 -13.37 -34.55 -27.42
CA GLY A 19 -12.65 -34.61 -26.13
C GLY A 19 -11.72 -35.84 -25.98
N ALA A 20 -11.55 -36.63 -27.05
CA ALA A 20 -10.86 -37.92 -27.03
C ALA A 20 -9.54 -37.93 -27.80
N VAL A 21 -9.11 -36.75 -28.32
CA VAL A 21 -7.95 -36.69 -29.22
C VAL A 21 -6.91 -35.73 -28.67
N GLU A 22 -5.72 -36.24 -28.42
CA GLU A 22 -4.52 -35.44 -28.11
C GLU A 22 -3.83 -35.06 -29.43
N VAL A 23 -3.66 -33.76 -29.68
CA VAL A 23 -2.90 -33.26 -30.85
C VAL A 23 -1.45 -33.03 -30.44
N LYS A 24 -0.54 -33.86 -30.92
CA LYS A 24 0.90 -33.70 -30.71
C LYS A 24 1.53 -32.97 -31.89
N LEU A 25 2.34 -31.97 -31.60
CA LEU A 25 3.21 -31.37 -32.60
C LEU A 25 4.32 -32.39 -32.97
N HIS A 26 4.41 -32.75 -34.25
CA HIS A 26 5.51 -33.58 -34.71
C HIS A 26 6.76 -32.70 -34.81
N ALA A 27 7.82 -33.08 -34.10
CA ALA A 27 9.11 -32.43 -34.24
C ALA A 27 9.72 -32.77 -35.61
N ASP A 28 10.08 -31.74 -36.33
CA ASP A 28 10.97 -31.71 -37.48
C ASP A 28 10.87 -32.82 -38.56
N THR A 29 9.96 -32.60 -39.49
CA THR A 29 10.15 -33.06 -40.86
C THR A 29 10.18 -31.82 -41.77
N GLU A 30 11.00 -31.83 -42.80
CA GLU A 30 11.32 -30.73 -43.76
C GLU A 30 10.08 -30.02 -44.39
N ASN A 31 8.86 -30.45 -44.07
CA ASN A 31 7.60 -29.94 -44.62
C ASN A 31 6.63 -29.43 -43.54
N THR A 32 7.05 -29.21 -42.28
CA THR A 32 6.18 -28.65 -41.28
C THR A 32 6.21 -27.13 -41.35
N VAL A 33 5.09 -26.53 -41.68
CA VAL A 33 4.90 -25.08 -41.58
C VAL A 33 5.05 -24.71 -40.09
N ALA A 34 6.01 -23.86 -39.79
CA ALA A 34 6.16 -23.30 -38.43
C ALA A 34 4.82 -22.76 -37.95
N LEU A 35 4.46 -23.08 -36.70
CA LEU A 35 3.28 -22.47 -36.08
C LEU A 35 3.40 -20.94 -36.22
N PRO A 36 2.30 -20.26 -36.57
CA PRO A 36 2.32 -18.80 -36.66
C PRO A 36 2.81 -18.21 -35.34
N ALA A 37 3.60 -17.14 -35.45
CA ALA A 37 4.27 -16.44 -34.34
C ALA A 37 3.37 -15.94 -33.20
N GLY A 38 2.06 -16.15 -33.26
CA GLY A 38 1.05 -15.74 -32.24
C GLY A 38 1.04 -16.57 -30.96
N GLY A 39 1.78 -17.65 -30.85
CA GLY A 39 1.77 -18.51 -29.67
C GLY A 39 2.39 -17.86 -28.43
N GLU A 40 3.41 -17.03 -28.61
CA GLU A 40 4.06 -16.32 -27.48
C GLU A 40 3.19 -15.17 -26.96
N GLU A 41 2.57 -14.41 -27.85
CA GLU A 41 1.64 -13.34 -27.50
C GLU A 41 0.42 -13.89 -26.74
N LEU A 42 -0.11 -15.03 -27.17
CA LEU A 42 -1.23 -15.68 -26.47
C LEU A 42 -0.82 -16.18 -25.08
N ARG A 43 0.37 -16.77 -24.95
CA ARG A 43 0.89 -17.21 -23.64
C ARG A 43 1.10 -16.03 -22.70
N ALA A 44 1.68 -14.93 -23.18
CA ALA A 44 1.87 -13.71 -22.40
C ALA A 44 0.51 -13.13 -21.96
N TYR A 45 -0.46 -13.15 -22.85
CA TYR A 45 -1.82 -12.71 -22.55
C TYR A 45 -2.48 -13.57 -21.46
N LEU A 46 -2.47 -14.89 -21.62
CA LEU A 46 -3.01 -15.82 -20.61
C LEU A 46 -2.32 -15.64 -19.25
N ALA A 47 -1.00 -15.51 -19.23
CA ALA A 47 -0.27 -15.25 -17.99
C ALA A 47 -0.72 -13.95 -17.32
N SER A 48 -1.08 -12.90 -18.07
CA SER A 48 -1.62 -11.66 -17.50
C SER A 48 -3.01 -11.84 -16.89
N VAL A 49 -3.87 -12.65 -17.50
CA VAL A 49 -5.21 -12.98 -16.97
C VAL A 49 -5.10 -13.85 -15.71
N GLU A 50 -4.22 -14.86 -15.73
CA GLU A 50 -3.93 -15.72 -14.57
C GLU A 50 -3.39 -14.91 -13.39
N ALA A 51 -2.48 -13.96 -13.64
CA ALA A 51 -1.96 -13.07 -12.61
C ALA A 51 -3.06 -12.22 -11.99
N ALA A 52 -3.93 -11.61 -12.80
CA ALA A 52 -5.06 -10.84 -12.32
C ALA A 52 -6.07 -11.69 -11.54
N LEU A 53 -6.34 -12.92 -11.98
CA LEU A 53 -7.18 -13.88 -11.28
C LEU A 53 -6.60 -14.26 -9.91
N SER A 54 -5.29 -14.48 -9.84
CA SER A 54 -4.59 -14.78 -8.58
C SER A 54 -4.70 -13.62 -7.60
N VAL A 55 -4.47 -12.38 -8.05
CA VAL A 55 -4.64 -11.17 -7.24
C VAL A 55 -6.07 -11.07 -6.73
N LEU A 56 -7.07 -11.16 -7.61
CA LEU A 56 -8.48 -11.06 -7.25
C LEU A 56 -8.86 -12.14 -6.23
N SER A 57 -8.47 -13.39 -6.45
CA SER A 57 -8.78 -14.49 -5.55
C SER A 57 -8.20 -14.29 -4.15
N THR A 58 -6.95 -13.86 -4.08
CA THR A 58 -6.26 -13.54 -2.81
C THR A 58 -6.96 -12.40 -2.05
N GLU A 59 -7.33 -11.34 -2.77
CA GLU A 59 -7.98 -10.18 -2.16
C GLU A 59 -9.38 -10.51 -1.65
N VAL A 60 -10.15 -11.31 -2.40
CA VAL A 60 -11.48 -11.78 -1.98
C VAL A 60 -11.36 -12.69 -0.75
N GLU A 61 -10.39 -13.58 -0.70
CA GLU A 61 -10.14 -14.42 0.49
C GLU A 61 -9.77 -13.57 1.72
N ASN A 62 -8.90 -12.57 1.55
CA ASN A 62 -8.51 -11.66 2.62
C ASN A 62 -9.72 -10.86 3.12
N TYR A 63 -10.54 -10.33 2.21
CA TYR A 63 -11.76 -9.62 2.57
C TYR A 63 -12.72 -10.51 3.35
N ASN A 64 -12.94 -11.75 2.89
CA ASN A 64 -13.79 -12.73 3.57
C ASN A 64 -13.29 -13.06 4.98
N LYS A 65 -11.98 -13.27 5.15
CA LYS A 65 -11.35 -13.51 6.47
C LYS A 65 -11.55 -12.33 7.40
N ASN A 66 -11.29 -11.11 6.92
CA ASN A 66 -11.36 -9.90 7.73
C ASN A 66 -12.81 -9.56 8.15
N ASN A 67 -13.80 -9.96 7.36
CA ASN A 67 -15.21 -9.70 7.62
C ASN A 67 -15.98 -10.93 8.15
N ASN A 68 -15.29 -12.04 8.50
CA ASN A 68 -15.89 -13.29 8.96
C ASN A 68 -16.95 -13.85 8.01
N ILE A 69 -16.80 -13.61 6.70
CA ILE A 69 -17.68 -14.15 5.68
C ILE A 69 -17.23 -15.60 5.42
N LYS A 70 -18.11 -16.56 5.67
CA LYS A 70 -17.85 -17.96 5.31
C LYS A 70 -17.79 -18.06 3.78
N SER A 71 -16.60 -18.13 3.23
CA SER A 71 -16.44 -18.53 1.84
C SER A 71 -16.87 -19.98 1.75
N GLY A 72 -17.92 -20.25 0.97
CA GLY A 72 -18.15 -21.63 0.54
C GLY A 72 -16.87 -22.06 -0.17
N LEU A 73 -16.26 -23.17 0.29
CA LEU A 73 -15.11 -23.76 -0.37
C LEU A 73 -15.41 -23.77 -1.87
N LEU A 74 -14.71 -22.93 -2.62
CA LEU A 74 -14.63 -23.06 -4.06
C LEU A 74 -14.00 -24.44 -4.29
N LYS A 75 -14.84 -25.42 -4.60
CA LYS A 75 -14.34 -26.75 -4.98
C LYS A 75 -13.37 -26.52 -6.13
N ASP A 76 -12.20 -27.15 -6.03
CA ASP A 76 -11.18 -27.15 -7.07
C ASP A 76 -11.71 -27.88 -8.32
N GLY A 77 -12.60 -27.25 -9.04
CA GLY A 77 -13.23 -27.77 -10.24
C GLY A 77 -14.69 -27.34 -10.33
N PHE A 78 -15.08 -26.88 -11.47
CA PHE A 78 -16.46 -26.56 -11.82
C PHE A 78 -16.72 -27.03 -13.25
N ASP A 79 -17.95 -27.50 -13.49
CA ASP A 79 -18.34 -27.90 -14.82
C ASP A 79 -18.51 -26.68 -15.73
N VAL A 80 -17.85 -26.72 -16.89
CA VAL A 80 -17.93 -25.69 -17.93
C VAL A 80 -18.68 -26.29 -19.11
N SER A 81 -19.77 -25.65 -19.53
CA SER A 81 -20.44 -26.08 -20.75
C SER A 81 -19.57 -25.71 -21.98
N TYR A 82 -19.69 -26.53 -23.04
CA TYR A 82 -18.99 -26.24 -24.30
C TYR A 82 -19.38 -24.86 -24.88
N SER A 83 -20.63 -24.44 -24.70
CA SER A 83 -21.13 -23.13 -25.12
C SER A 83 -20.44 -21.98 -24.34
N ASP A 84 -20.25 -22.14 -23.02
CA ASP A 84 -19.58 -21.14 -22.18
C ASP A 84 -18.10 -21.00 -22.59
N PHE A 85 -17.43 -22.15 -22.82
CA PHE A 85 -16.05 -22.17 -23.30
C PHE A 85 -15.90 -21.46 -24.66
N MET A 86 -16.77 -21.75 -25.63
CA MET A 86 -16.74 -21.10 -26.93
C MET A 86 -17.07 -19.60 -26.87
N SER A 87 -18.00 -19.20 -25.99
CA SER A 87 -18.36 -17.80 -25.83
C SER A 87 -17.28 -16.97 -25.11
N ALA A 88 -16.39 -17.61 -24.35
CA ALA A 88 -15.29 -16.92 -23.67
C ALA A 88 -14.34 -16.24 -24.68
N ARG A 89 -14.12 -16.89 -25.85
CA ARG A 89 -13.28 -16.33 -26.93
C ARG A 89 -13.78 -14.97 -27.43
N ASP A 90 -15.10 -14.78 -27.48
CA ASP A 90 -15.70 -13.56 -28.02
C ASP A 90 -15.69 -12.41 -26.99
N LYS A 91 -15.37 -12.71 -25.71
CA LYS A 91 -15.37 -11.75 -24.60
C LYS A 91 -14.00 -11.15 -24.28
N LYS A 92 -13.05 -11.23 -25.22
CA LYS A 92 -11.70 -10.72 -24.99
C LYS A 92 -11.67 -9.27 -24.49
N ALA A 93 -12.42 -8.38 -25.13
CA ALA A 93 -12.48 -6.97 -24.75
C ALA A 93 -13.02 -6.74 -23.34
N GLU A 94 -14.01 -7.54 -22.91
CA GLU A 94 -14.55 -7.49 -21.54
C GLU A 94 -13.53 -8.01 -20.52
N THR A 95 -12.80 -9.08 -20.88
CA THR A 95 -11.74 -9.64 -20.05
C THR A 95 -10.58 -8.66 -19.91
N ASP A 96 -10.16 -8.00 -20.99
CA ASP A 96 -9.11 -6.98 -20.97
C ASP A 96 -9.49 -5.80 -20.04
N ALA A 97 -10.73 -5.31 -20.14
CA ALA A 97 -11.23 -4.24 -19.29
C ALA A 97 -11.27 -4.67 -17.80
N LEU A 98 -11.65 -5.93 -17.53
CA LEU A 98 -11.69 -6.48 -16.19
C LEU A 98 -10.27 -6.64 -15.59
N VAL A 99 -9.33 -7.18 -16.36
CA VAL A 99 -7.93 -7.32 -15.95
C VAL A 99 -7.32 -5.94 -15.65
N ALA A 100 -7.56 -4.95 -16.52
CA ALA A 100 -7.11 -3.58 -16.29
C ALA A 100 -7.70 -3.00 -14.99
N ARG A 101 -8.98 -3.27 -14.71
CA ARG A 101 -9.63 -2.79 -13.48
C ARG A 101 -9.08 -3.47 -12.23
N ILE A 102 -8.85 -4.78 -12.26
CA ILE A 102 -8.23 -5.52 -11.14
C ILE A 102 -6.84 -4.95 -10.83
N ASN A 103 -6.02 -4.78 -11.86
CA ASN A 103 -4.68 -4.22 -11.70
C ASN A 103 -4.71 -2.79 -11.15
N ALA A 104 -5.60 -1.93 -11.67
CA ALA A 104 -5.76 -0.56 -11.18
C ALA A 104 -6.17 -0.53 -9.69
N LEU A 105 -7.10 -1.37 -9.26
CA LEU A 105 -7.50 -1.48 -7.86
C LEU A 105 -6.36 -2.01 -6.97
N ALA A 106 -5.55 -2.96 -7.46
CA ALA A 106 -4.40 -3.48 -6.73
C ALA A 106 -3.32 -2.40 -6.56
N ASP A 107 -3.02 -1.62 -7.58
CA ASP A 107 -2.07 -0.51 -7.52
C ASP A 107 -2.55 0.61 -6.60
N GLU A 108 -3.84 0.94 -6.67
CA GLU A 108 -4.47 1.91 -5.77
C GLU A 108 -4.40 1.44 -4.31
N LYS A 109 -4.68 0.16 -4.03
CA LYS A 109 -4.56 -0.44 -2.70
C LYS A 109 -3.15 -0.30 -2.15
N ASN A 110 -2.13 -0.62 -2.95
CA ASN A 110 -0.74 -0.48 -2.55
C ASN A 110 -0.39 0.97 -2.21
N THR A 111 -0.84 1.91 -3.04
CA THR A 111 -0.64 3.35 -2.83
C THR A 111 -1.31 3.82 -1.53
N LEU A 112 -2.57 3.46 -1.30
CA LEU A 112 -3.32 3.79 -0.09
C LEU A 112 -2.69 3.17 1.16
N THR A 113 -2.27 1.91 1.09
CA THR A 113 -1.61 1.21 2.21
C THR A 113 -0.33 1.93 2.62
N ASN A 114 0.51 2.32 1.66
CA ASN A 114 1.72 3.08 1.92
C ASN A 114 1.43 4.47 2.51
N ALA A 115 0.40 5.15 1.99
CA ALA A 115 -0.04 6.45 2.51
C ALA A 115 -0.53 6.32 3.97
N VAL A 116 -1.38 5.34 4.27
CA VAL A 116 -1.86 5.07 5.64
C VAL A 116 -0.68 4.83 6.58
N PHE A 117 0.26 3.97 6.19
CA PHE A 117 1.43 3.66 7.01
C PHE A 117 2.29 4.91 7.30
N LYS A 118 2.55 5.73 6.26
CA LYS A 118 3.29 6.98 6.40
C LYS A 118 2.57 7.97 7.34
N THR A 119 1.28 8.17 7.12
CA THR A 119 0.49 9.11 7.94
C THR A 119 0.38 8.64 9.38
N GLN A 120 0.21 7.32 9.64
CA GLN A 120 0.19 6.76 10.99
C GLN A 120 1.51 6.96 11.73
N ARG A 121 2.66 6.79 11.07
CA ARG A 121 3.97 7.07 11.66
C ARG A 121 4.11 8.55 12.03
N THR A 122 3.72 9.44 11.13
CA THR A 122 3.76 10.89 11.38
C THR A 122 2.80 11.27 12.51
N LEU A 123 1.61 10.67 12.55
CA LEU A 123 0.61 10.89 13.61
C LEU A 123 1.14 10.44 14.98
N ALA A 124 1.84 9.31 15.06
CA ALA A 124 2.46 8.85 16.29
C ALA A 124 3.48 9.86 16.83
N VAL A 125 4.32 10.41 15.95
CA VAL A 125 5.27 11.48 16.31
C VAL A 125 4.53 12.77 16.72
N ALA A 126 3.47 13.15 15.98
CA ALA A 126 2.71 14.37 16.26
C ALA A 126 1.93 14.33 17.58
N ARG A 127 1.68 13.14 18.14
CA ARG A 127 0.85 12.96 19.33
C ARG A 127 1.35 13.76 20.53
N ILE A 128 2.66 13.75 20.80
CA ILE A 128 3.23 14.45 21.95
C ILE A 128 3.13 15.97 21.80
N TYR A 129 3.13 16.47 20.55
CA TYR A 129 2.99 17.91 20.27
C TYR A 129 1.53 18.40 20.33
N SER A 130 0.55 17.52 20.51
CA SER A 130 -0.88 17.89 20.56
C SER A 130 -1.26 18.82 21.72
N CYS A 131 -0.42 18.94 22.74
CA CYS A 131 -0.58 19.89 23.85
C CYS A 131 -0.14 21.31 23.47
N VAL A 132 0.64 21.49 22.38
CA VAL A 132 1.14 22.79 21.95
C VAL A 132 0.05 23.56 21.21
N ASN A 133 -0.46 24.61 21.84
CA ASN A 133 -1.53 25.46 21.28
C ASN A 133 -0.98 26.67 20.50
N LEU A 134 0.30 27.02 20.67
CA LEU A 134 0.94 28.09 19.94
C LEU A 134 1.41 27.64 18.56
N PRO A 135 1.43 28.53 17.57
CA PRO A 135 2.03 28.24 16.27
C PRO A 135 3.50 27.81 16.42
N LEU A 136 3.94 26.81 15.68
CA LEU A 136 5.30 26.28 15.82
C LEU A 136 6.37 27.31 15.44
N ASN A 137 6.06 28.25 14.57
CA ASN A 137 6.93 29.36 14.23
C ASN A 137 7.15 30.38 15.40
N ALA A 138 6.37 30.28 16.49
CA ALA A 138 6.62 31.07 17.71
C ALA A 138 7.87 30.58 18.47
N PHE A 139 8.25 29.31 18.28
CA PHE A 139 9.42 28.69 18.93
C PHE A 139 10.70 28.86 18.09
N ARG A 140 10.92 30.08 17.59
CA ARG A 140 12.06 30.42 16.74
C ARG A 140 13.10 31.23 17.49
N ASP A 141 14.30 31.20 16.97
CA ASP A 141 15.41 32.05 17.41
C ASP A 141 15.03 33.53 17.34
N THR A 142 15.56 34.31 18.28
CA THR A 142 15.47 35.77 18.30
C THR A 142 16.84 36.41 18.14
N LEU A 143 16.92 37.73 18.22
CA LEU A 143 18.18 38.44 18.13
C LEU A 143 19.17 38.02 19.25
N HIS A 144 18.67 37.70 20.45
CA HIS A 144 19.51 37.42 21.63
C HIS A 144 19.34 36.00 22.16
N THR A 145 18.35 35.27 21.74
CA THR A 145 18.06 33.92 22.25
C THR A 145 18.00 32.88 21.14
N ARG A 146 18.44 31.66 21.47
CA ARG A 146 18.22 30.44 20.69
C ARG A 146 17.10 29.66 21.32
N ALA A 147 16.11 29.27 20.51
CA ALA A 147 14.94 28.54 20.95
C ALA A 147 14.93 27.15 20.31
N LYS A 148 14.68 26.13 21.11
CA LYS A 148 14.57 24.73 20.67
C LYS A 148 13.30 24.13 21.24
N LEU A 149 12.48 23.56 20.37
CA LEU A 149 11.35 22.73 20.74
C LEU A 149 11.63 21.31 20.25
N GLY A 150 11.46 20.31 21.09
CA GLY A 150 11.71 18.93 20.71
C GLY A 150 11.49 17.97 21.86
N VAL A 151 11.92 16.73 21.65
CA VAL A 151 11.65 15.62 22.55
C VAL A 151 12.97 15.06 23.09
N LEU A 152 12.98 14.77 24.39
CA LEU A 152 14.00 13.96 25.08
C LEU A 152 13.45 12.57 25.39
N PRO A 153 14.29 11.51 25.42
CA PRO A 153 13.92 10.26 26.10
C PRO A 153 13.56 10.53 27.55
N ALA A 154 12.51 9.88 28.04
CA ALA A 154 12.07 10.06 29.44
C ALA A 154 13.18 9.74 30.47
N THR A 155 14.08 8.81 30.13
CA THR A 155 15.26 8.44 30.95
C THR A 155 16.31 9.53 31.08
N SER A 156 16.37 10.47 30.13
CA SER A 156 17.35 11.56 30.12
C SER A 156 16.82 12.85 30.75
N ARG A 157 15.56 12.87 31.16
CA ARG A 157 14.88 14.06 31.71
C ARG A 157 15.61 14.65 32.92
N ASP A 158 15.90 13.82 33.92
CA ASP A 158 16.48 14.29 35.18
C ASP A 158 17.94 14.75 34.99
N ALA A 159 18.70 14.06 34.13
CA ALA A 159 20.04 14.48 33.72
C ALA A 159 20.03 15.83 32.99
N PHE A 160 19.04 16.06 32.14
CA PHE A 160 18.88 17.36 31.47
C PHE A 160 18.55 18.47 32.50
N ILE A 161 17.67 18.23 33.46
CA ILE A 161 17.28 19.22 34.49
C ILE A 161 18.53 19.63 35.30
N GLU A 162 19.29 18.65 35.79
CA GLU A 162 20.53 18.90 36.56
C GLU A 162 21.55 19.70 35.74
N ALA A 163 21.77 19.37 34.48
CA ALA A 163 22.69 20.11 33.62
C ALA A 163 22.16 21.52 33.32
N ALA A 164 20.86 21.72 33.09
CA ALA A 164 20.28 23.02 32.77
C ALA A 164 20.29 23.98 33.95
N GLU A 165 20.22 23.49 35.21
CA GLU A 165 20.35 24.31 36.43
C GLU A 165 21.73 24.97 36.55
N SER A 166 22.76 24.45 35.89
CA SER A 166 24.09 25.01 35.82
C SER A 166 24.22 26.18 34.82
N LEU A 167 23.20 26.46 34.02
CA LEU A 167 23.17 27.44 32.93
C LEU A 167 22.23 28.61 33.26
N PRO A 168 22.72 29.68 33.89
CA PRO A 168 21.87 30.74 34.45
C PRO A 168 21.16 31.61 33.41
N LEU A 169 21.60 31.61 32.14
CA LEU A 169 20.97 32.35 31.04
C LEU A 169 20.07 31.45 30.17
N THR A 170 19.73 30.27 30.68
CA THR A 170 18.90 29.29 29.99
C THR A 170 17.61 29.06 30.76
N ALA A 171 16.50 29.16 30.08
CA ALA A 171 15.16 28.79 30.58
C ALA A 171 14.65 27.60 29.83
N TYR A 172 13.93 26.71 30.53
CA TYR A 172 13.27 25.58 29.91
C TYR A 172 11.89 25.36 30.48
N GLU A 173 11.04 24.69 29.70
CA GLU A 173 9.70 24.30 30.12
C GLU A 173 9.39 22.90 29.59
N ILE A 174 8.92 22.01 30.47
CA ILE A 174 8.42 20.69 30.12
C ILE A 174 6.93 20.84 29.80
N LEU A 175 6.60 20.71 28.51
CA LEU A 175 5.24 20.90 28.00
C LEU A 175 4.37 19.64 28.14
N ALA A 176 4.98 18.47 28.02
CA ALA A 176 4.35 17.17 28.20
C ALA A 176 5.39 16.10 28.51
N SER A 177 4.96 15.02 29.16
CA SER A 177 5.81 13.85 29.40
C SER A 177 4.95 12.60 29.36
N ASP A 178 5.45 11.55 28.74
CA ASP A 178 4.88 10.20 28.80
C ASP A 178 5.95 9.18 29.24
N ALA A 179 5.65 7.87 29.17
CA ALA A 179 6.55 6.83 29.64
C ALA A 179 7.86 6.73 28.81
N GLU A 180 7.86 7.19 27.57
CA GLU A 180 8.95 7.04 26.64
C GLU A 180 9.69 8.35 26.37
N SER A 181 8.97 9.48 26.46
CA SER A 181 9.48 10.76 25.97
C SER A 181 8.95 11.96 26.75
N THR A 182 9.72 13.03 26.74
CA THR A 182 9.42 14.33 27.37
C THR A 182 9.52 15.41 26.32
N LEU A 183 8.43 16.13 26.08
CA LEU A 183 8.40 17.31 25.21
C LEU A 183 8.94 18.51 25.97
N LEU A 184 9.97 19.11 25.43
CA LEU A 184 10.74 20.17 26.05
C LEU A 184 10.81 21.40 25.14
N TYR A 185 10.61 22.56 25.72
CA TYR A 185 10.99 23.84 25.14
C TYR A 185 12.17 24.41 25.90
N VAL A 186 13.19 24.88 25.19
CA VAL A 186 14.39 25.52 25.77
C VAL A 186 14.65 26.83 25.06
N ALA A 187 14.92 27.88 25.85
CA ALA A 187 15.33 29.17 25.35
C ALA A 187 16.63 29.58 26.06
N ALA A 188 17.73 29.70 25.34
CA ALA A 188 19.04 30.05 25.86
C ALA A 188 19.53 31.36 25.28
N HIS A 189 20.22 32.18 26.09
CA HIS A 189 20.95 33.32 25.55
C HIS A 189 22.07 32.84 24.60
N LYS A 190 22.44 33.66 23.62
CA LYS A 190 23.45 33.26 22.62
C LYS A 190 24.79 32.84 23.23
N ASP A 191 25.15 33.42 24.37
CA ASP A 191 26.41 33.13 25.06
C ASP A 191 26.45 31.70 25.63
N GLU A 192 25.27 31.13 25.97
CA GLU A 192 25.15 29.76 26.46
C GLU A 192 24.66 28.76 25.38
N ALA A 193 24.35 29.24 24.19
CA ALA A 193 23.75 28.42 23.15
C ALA A 193 24.56 27.15 22.82
N ALA A 194 25.89 27.26 22.76
CA ALA A 194 26.75 26.11 22.50
C ALA A 194 26.76 25.10 23.65
N ALA A 195 26.73 25.58 24.92
CA ALA A 195 26.67 24.71 26.09
C ALA A 195 25.31 23.96 26.15
N VAL A 196 24.22 24.67 25.89
CA VAL A 196 22.86 24.05 25.82
C VAL A 196 22.79 23.04 24.69
N GLU A 197 23.35 23.32 23.54
CA GLU A 197 23.35 22.39 22.40
C GLU A 197 24.12 21.10 22.71
N ALA A 198 25.25 21.21 23.44
CA ALA A 198 25.99 20.05 23.93
C ALA A 198 25.15 19.22 24.92
N VAL A 199 24.53 19.86 25.94
CA VAL A 199 23.67 19.20 26.92
C VAL A 199 22.46 18.49 26.22
N LEU A 200 21.81 19.16 25.28
CA LEU A 200 20.70 18.58 24.53
C LEU A 200 21.13 17.37 23.70
N SER A 201 22.32 17.46 23.06
CA SER A 201 22.88 16.35 22.31
C SER A 201 23.21 15.15 23.19
N ASP A 202 23.85 15.37 24.33
CA ASP A 202 24.22 14.32 25.29
C ASP A 202 23.00 13.64 25.88
N CYS A 203 21.90 14.38 26.06
CA CYS A 203 20.61 13.86 26.52
C CYS A 203 19.79 13.18 25.42
N GLY A 204 20.24 13.15 24.16
CA GLY A 204 19.53 12.55 23.04
C GLY A 204 18.32 13.35 22.56
N PHE A 205 18.39 14.69 22.62
CA PHE A 205 17.31 15.57 22.17
C PHE A 205 17.07 15.43 20.66
N THR A 206 15.80 15.27 20.31
CA THR A 206 15.34 15.26 18.92
C THR A 206 14.51 16.50 18.64
N PRO A 207 14.92 17.39 17.72
CA PRO A 207 14.18 18.59 17.37
C PRO A 207 12.78 18.25 16.83
N CYS A 208 11.83 19.19 17.02
CA CYS A 208 10.51 19.09 16.42
C CYS A 208 10.61 18.97 14.90
N PRO A 209 10.06 17.91 14.28
CA PRO A 209 10.13 17.73 12.82
C PRO A 209 9.07 18.55 12.07
N PHE A 210 8.23 19.30 12.79
CA PHE A 210 7.16 20.10 12.21
C PHE A 210 7.54 21.59 12.25
N GLU A 211 7.19 22.28 11.18
CA GLU A 211 7.43 23.72 11.02
C GLU A 211 6.16 24.42 10.51
N GLY A 212 6.12 25.75 10.64
CA GLY A 212 5.08 26.60 10.05
C GLY A 212 4.17 27.28 11.06
N GLU A 213 3.06 27.81 10.55
CA GLU A 213 2.12 28.64 11.31
C GLU A 213 1.07 27.84 12.09
N LYS A 214 0.97 26.53 11.85
CA LYS A 214 0.04 25.67 12.58
C LYS A 214 0.60 25.31 13.95
N SER A 215 -0.27 25.20 14.91
CA SER A 215 0.05 24.66 16.24
C SER A 215 0.22 23.13 16.18
N GLY A 216 0.91 22.55 17.16
CA GLY A 216 1.03 21.10 17.28
C GLY A 216 -0.32 20.40 17.38
N LYS A 217 -1.29 21.04 18.04
CA LYS A 217 -2.68 20.56 18.14
C LYS A 217 -3.38 20.52 16.78
N GLU A 218 -3.22 21.55 15.96
CA GLU A 218 -3.82 21.60 14.62
C GLU A 218 -3.17 20.59 13.66
N ILE A 219 -1.83 20.42 13.74
CA ILE A 219 -1.11 19.41 12.98
C ILE A 219 -1.62 18.01 13.33
N TYR A 220 -1.72 17.70 14.63
CA TYR A 220 -2.23 16.40 15.09
C TYR A 220 -3.67 16.15 14.63
N ALA A 221 -4.56 17.17 14.74
CA ALA A 221 -5.94 17.07 14.28
C ALA A 221 -6.04 16.83 12.77
N SER A 222 -5.27 17.57 11.97
CA SER A 222 -5.22 17.42 10.51
C SER A 222 -4.72 16.03 10.09
N LEU A 223 -3.64 15.53 10.71
CA LEU A 223 -3.11 14.19 10.45
C LEU A 223 -4.08 13.08 10.85
N LYS A 224 -4.83 13.27 11.94
CA LYS A 224 -5.86 12.32 12.37
C LYS A 224 -7.02 12.26 11.39
N GLU A 225 -7.44 13.39 10.84
CA GLU A 225 -8.47 13.45 9.83
C GLU A 225 -8.00 12.80 8.52
N GLU A 226 -6.78 13.10 8.09
CA GLU A 226 -6.16 12.52 6.91
C GLU A 226 -6.06 10.98 7.03
N ALA A 227 -5.54 10.48 8.17
CA ALA A 227 -5.47 9.04 8.43
C ALA A 227 -6.86 8.38 8.37
N GLY A 228 -7.88 9.05 8.92
CA GLY A 228 -9.26 8.59 8.84
C GLY A 228 -9.80 8.54 7.41
N ALA A 229 -9.50 9.54 6.59
CA ALA A 229 -9.90 9.58 5.19
C ALA A 229 -9.21 8.47 4.38
N GLN A 230 -7.89 8.29 4.56
CA GLN A 230 -7.11 7.25 3.89
C GLN A 230 -7.60 5.84 4.25
N LEU A 231 -7.94 5.58 5.54
CA LEU A 231 -8.50 4.29 5.96
C LEU A 231 -9.89 4.04 5.36
N ARG A 232 -10.73 5.07 5.21
CA ARG A 232 -12.02 4.93 4.52
C ARG A 232 -11.83 4.61 3.05
N ALA A 233 -10.88 5.29 2.38
CA ALA A 233 -10.57 5.03 0.97
C ALA A 233 -10.02 3.60 0.77
N LEU A 234 -9.14 3.14 1.66
CA LEU A 234 -8.61 1.76 1.61
C LEU A 234 -9.74 0.72 1.74
N LYS A 235 -10.66 0.90 2.69
CA LYS A 235 -11.82 0.01 2.85
C LYS A 235 -12.76 0.04 1.64
N ALA A 236 -12.95 1.20 1.02
CA ALA A 236 -13.76 1.31 -0.20
C ALA A 236 -13.12 0.59 -1.38
N ASN A 237 -11.79 0.69 -1.53
CA ASN A 237 -11.03 -0.05 -2.53
C ASN A 237 -11.11 -1.57 -2.30
N GLU A 238 -10.94 -2.04 -1.05
CA GLU A 238 -11.09 -3.46 -0.69
C GLU A 238 -12.50 -3.99 -1.00
N TYR A 239 -13.52 -3.18 -0.76
CA TYR A 239 -14.90 -3.55 -1.10
C TYR A 239 -15.12 -3.58 -2.62
N ALA A 240 -14.58 -2.61 -3.36
CA ALA A 240 -14.66 -2.58 -4.82
C ALA A 240 -13.96 -3.81 -5.45
N MET A 241 -12.84 -4.25 -4.88
CA MET A 241 -12.18 -5.48 -5.29
C MET A 241 -13.04 -6.72 -4.97
N TYR A 242 -13.67 -6.75 -3.79
CA TYR A 242 -14.57 -7.84 -3.41
C TYR A 242 -15.80 -7.93 -4.31
N GLU A 243 -16.38 -6.82 -4.79
CA GLU A 243 -17.48 -6.82 -5.73
C GLU A 243 -17.16 -7.54 -7.05
N LEU A 244 -15.87 -7.58 -7.43
CA LEU A 244 -15.40 -8.33 -8.60
C LEU A 244 -15.38 -9.86 -8.39
N ASN A 245 -15.71 -10.37 -7.20
CA ASN A 245 -15.77 -11.80 -6.91
C ASN A 245 -16.63 -12.59 -7.91
N ALA A 246 -17.71 -11.98 -8.41
CA ALA A 246 -18.58 -12.59 -9.42
C ALA A 246 -17.86 -12.96 -10.72
N TYR A 247 -16.72 -12.32 -10.99
CA TYR A 247 -15.92 -12.52 -12.21
C TYR A 247 -14.81 -13.57 -12.07
N ILE A 248 -14.57 -14.13 -10.88
CA ILE A 248 -13.57 -15.19 -10.67
C ILE A 248 -13.90 -16.41 -11.56
N ARG A 249 -15.15 -16.82 -11.61
CA ARG A 249 -15.57 -17.97 -12.44
C ARG A 249 -15.44 -17.69 -13.94
N PRO A 250 -15.94 -16.57 -14.50
CA PRO A 250 -15.68 -16.19 -15.88
C PRO A 250 -14.19 -16.16 -16.26
N LEU A 251 -13.34 -15.59 -15.41
CA LEU A 251 -11.89 -15.55 -15.64
C LEU A 251 -11.26 -16.95 -15.66
N LYS A 252 -11.68 -17.84 -14.75
CA LYS A 252 -11.24 -19.26 -14.74
C LYS A 252 -11.65 -20.04 -15.99
N ILE A 253 -12.76 -19.68 -16.63
CA ILE A 253 -13.19 -20.28 -17.90
C ILE A 253 -12.32 -19.79 -19.06
N TYR A 254 -11.86 -18.56 -18.96
CA TYR A 254 -11.03 -17.92 -19.98
C TYR A 254 -9.58 -18.45 -19.99
N CYS A 255 -9.02 -18.77 -18.80
CA CYS A 255 -7.69 -19.39 -18.62
C CYS A 255 -7.71 -20.88 -18.97
#